data_3f3e197b1de382a135366158dcbd221d
#
_entry.id   3f3e197b1de382a135366158dcbd221d
#
_cell.length_a   1.000
_cell.length_b   1.000
_cell.length_c   1.000
_cell.angle_alpha   90.00
_cell.angle_beta   90.00
_cell.angle_gamma   90.00
#
_symmetry.space_group_name_H-M   'P 1'
#
loop_
_entity.id
_entity.type
_entity.pdbx_description
1 polymer ?
#
loop_
_entity_poly.entity_id
_entity_poly.type
_entity_poly.pdbx_seq_one_letter_code
_entity_poly.pdbx_strand_id
1 'polypeptide(L)'
;MGFDSILTITDHDCTKMLITIPCREMIVAEGVAELFLRQIFPRFGIPSKIISDRDPRFISKFMKELCRLMGITQNVSTVYHPRTDGQSERSNQWLEQYLRFWVDHQQTNWHHYLPLAKFVHNSWKNESTGQSPFEILMGYSPRAEIVDVTSSVPTVAL
;
A
#
# COMPACT_ATOMS: atom_id res chain seq x y z
N MET A 1 -2.50 3.00 -22.61
CA MET A 1 -1.79 1.83 -22.04
C MET A 1 -2.33 1.59 -20.64
N GLY A 2 -3.06 0.50 -20.42
CA GLY A 2 -3.76 0.25 -19.16
C GLY A 2 -2.87 -0.43 -18.11
N PHE A 3 -3.26 -0.29 -16.86
CA PHE A 3 -2.77 -1.09 -15.75
C PHE A 3 -3.57 -2.40 -15.69
N ASP A 4 -2.95 -3.51 -15.32
CA ASP A 4 -3.55 -4.84 -15.21
C ASP A 4 -3.22 -5.54 -13.87
N SER A 5 -2.46 -4.87 -12.99
CA SER A 5 -2.06 -5.37 -11.69
C SER A 5 -1.94 -4.27 -10.65
N ILE A 6 -1.94 -4.64 -9.39
CA ILE A 6 -1.78 -3.75 -8.24
C ILE A 6 -0.62 -4.23 -7.39
N LEU A 7 0.37 -3.38 -7.18
CA LEU A 7 1.35 -3.60 -6.12
C LEU A 7 0.76 -3.07 -4.81
N THR A 8 0.54 -3.98 -3.86
CA THR A 8 0.09 -3.65 -2.51
C THR A 8 1.25 -3.71 -1.53
N ILE A 9 1.33 -2.71 -0.67
CA ILE A 9 2.34 -2.63 0.39
C ILE A 9 1.62 -2.31 1.69
N THR A 10 1.86 -3.09 2.73
CA THR A 10 1.27 -2.87 4.06
C THR A 10 2.37 -2.67 5.08
N ASP A 11 2.28 -1.62 5.88
CA ASP A 11 3.15 -1.44 7.04
C ASP A 11 2.77 -2.49 8.10
N HIS A 12 3.68 -3.44 8.35
CA HIS A 12 3.39 -4.60 9.18
C HIS A 12 3.46 -4.30 10.67
N ASP A 13 4.38 -3.46 11.10
CA ASP A 13 4.73 -3.35 12.52
C ASP A 13 4.12 -2.13 13.21
N CYS A 14 4.00 -1.00 12.52
CA CYS A 14 3.65 0.27 13.14
C CYS A 14 2.21 0.70 12.82
N THR A 15 1.98 1.24 11.63
CA THR A 15 0.73 1.94 11.32
C THR A 15 -0.38 1.06 10.77
N LYS A 16 -0.03 -0.10 10.23
CA LYS A 16 -0.95 -0.97 9.45
C LYS A 16 -1.46 -0.31 8.16
N MET A 17 -0.78 0.72 7.69
CA MET A 17 -1.17 1.50 6.52
C MET A 17 -1.09 0.66 5.25
N LEU A 18 -2.15 0.72 4.44
CA LEU A 18 -2.19 0.13 3.10
C LEU A 18 -1.81 1.16 2.05
N ILE A 19 -0.90 0.78 1.16
CA ILE A 19 -0.50 1.55 -0.02
C ILE A 19 -0.77 0.70 -1.24
N THR A 20 -1.46 1.26 -2.22
CA THR A 20 -1.81 0.60 -3.48
C THR A 20 -1.23 1.39 -4.64
N ILE A 21 -0.53 0.71 -5.53
CA ILE A 21 0.12 1.30 -6.69
C ILE A 21 -0.32 0.52 -7.94
N PRO A 22 -1.05 1.14 -8.88
CA PRO A 22 -1.39 0.47 -10.13
C PRO A 22 -0.11 0.22 -10.94
N CYS A 23 0.04 -0.98 -11.45
CA CYS A 23 1.20 -1.39 -12.23
C CYS A 23 0.79 -2.35 -13.35
N ARG A 24 1.75 -2.91 -14.05
CA ARG A 24 1.55 -4.02 -14.99
C ARG A 24 1.99 -5.31 -14.35
N GLU A 25 1.29 -6.40 -14.64
CA GLU A 25 1.66 -7.74 -14.18
C GLU A 25 3.08 -8.11 -14.64
N MET A 26 3.44 -7.71 -15.85
CA MET A 26 4.78 -7.97 -16.39
C MET A 26 5.86 -6.98 -15.92
N ILE A 27 5.61 -6.22 -14.83
CA ILE A 27 6.65 -5.34 -14.26
C ILE A 27 7.84 -6.19 -13.81
N VAL A 28 9.04 -5.76 -14.16
CA VAL A 28 10.28 -6.42 -13.74
C VAL A 28 10.76 -5.89 -12.38
N ALA A 29 11.75 -6.56 -11.78
CA ALA A 29 12.25 -6.19 -10.45
C ALA A 29 12.74 -4.74 -10.37
N GLU A 30 13.36 -4.22 -11.41
CA GLU A 30 13.79 -2.83 -11.53
C GLU A 30 12.62 -1.85 -11.50
N GLY A 31 11.51 -2.20 -12.17
CA GLY A 31 10.29 -1.42 -12.15
C GLY A 31 9.63 -1.41 -10.77
N VAL A 32 9.65 -2.52 -10.05
CA VAL A 32 9.18 -2.59 -8.65
C VAL A 32 10.02 -1.69 -7.75
N ALA A 33 11.34 -1.72 -7.91
CA ALA A 33 12.26 -0.85 -7.17
C ALA A 33 12.01 0.63 -7.48
N GLU A 34 11.74 0.98 -8.74
CA GLU A 34 11.41 2.35 -9.13
C GLU A 34 10.09 2.82 -8.50
N LEU A 35 9.06 1.98 -8.49
CA LEU A 35 7.80 2.29 -7.79
C LEU A 35 8.03 2.50 -6.30
N PHE A 36 8.85 1.67 -5.67
CA PHE A 36 9.23 1.83 -4.27
C PHE A 36 9.92 3.17 -4.03
N LEU A 37 10.93 3.52 -4.80
CA LEU A 37 11.67 4.77 -4.69
C LEU A 37 10.80 6.00 -4.91
N ARG A 38 9.82 5.93 -5.81
CA ARG A 38 8.95 7.08 -6.12
C ARG A 38 7.78 7.23 -5.15
N GLN A 39 7.21 6.14 -4.66
CA GLN A 39 5.94 6.16 -3.92
C GLN A 39 6.10 5.92 -2.41
N ILE A 40 7.11 5.14 -2.01
CA ILE A 40 7.30 4.72 -0.62
C ILE A 40 8.40 5.52 0.04
N PHE A 41 9.58 5.51 -0.54
CA PHE A 41 10.76 6.15 0.03
C PHE A 41 10.55 7.64 0.40
N PRO A 42 9.93 8.50 -0.45
CA PRO A 42 9.75 9.93 -0.12
C PRO A 42 8.81 10.20 1.04
N ARG A 43 7.97 9.20 1.40
CA ARG A 43 6.94 9.34 2.45
C ARG A 43 7.33 8.69 3.76
N PHE A 44 8.05 7.57 3.70
CA PHE A 44 8.29 6.70 4.85
C PHE A 44 9.77 6.40 5.07
N GLY A 45 10.65 6.82 4.14
CA GLY A 45 12.07 6.46 4.19
C GLY A 45 12.34 5.01 3.81
N ILE A 46 13.51 4.52 4.24
CA ILE A 46 13.96 3.15 3.98
C ILE A 46 13.44 2.25 5.10
N PRO A 47 12.69 1.18 4.79
CA PRO A 47 12.26 0.22 5.80
C PRO A 47 13.46 -0.60 6.31
N SER A 48 13.42 -0.98 7.57
CA SER A 48 14.43 -1.90 8.13
C SER A 48 14.29 -3.33 7.58
N LYS A 49 13.08 -3.70 7.17
CA LYS A 49 12.74 -5.06 6.74
C LYS A 49 11.64 -5.06 5.69
N ILE A 50 11.78 -5.93 4.70
CA ILE A 50 10.74 -6.23 3.71
C ILE A 50 10.35 -7.71 3.84
N ILE A 51 9.06 -7.97 3.91
CA ILE A 51 8.48 -9.31 3.86
C ILE A 51 7.73 -9.41 2.53
N SER A 52 8.02 -10.43 1.75
CA SER A 52 7.38 -10.67 0.46
C SER A 52 7.09 -12.15 0.28
N ASP A 53 6.17 -12.46 -0.62
CA ASP A 53 5.99 -13.80 -1.15
C ASP A 53 7.20 -14.23 -2.01
N ARG A 54 7.09 -15.42 -2.62
CA ARG A 54 8.13 -15.99 -3.48
C ARG A 54 8.04 -15.51 -4.92
N ASP A 55 7.38 -14.41 -5.20
CA ASP A 55 7.34 -13.88 -6.55
C ASP A 55 8.77 -13.62 -7.06
N PRO A 56 9.09 -14.06 -8.29
CA PRO A 56 10.43 -13.92 -8.87
C PRO A 56 10.97 -12.50 -8.86
N ARG A 57 10.11 -11.50 -8.90
CA ARG A 57 10.49 -10.07 -8.84
C ARG A 57 11.16 -9.71 -7.51
N PHE A 58 10.63 -10.24 -6.39
CA PHE A 58 11.18 -9.95 -5.05
C PHE A 58 12.39 -10.80 -4.71
N ILE A 59 12.50 -12.02 -5.23
CA ILE A 59 13.64 -12.90 -4.96
C ILE A 59 14.77 -12.76 -5.97
N SER A 60 14.64 -11.87 -6.96
CA SER A 60 15.63 -11.62 -8.00
C SER A 60 16.99 -11.19 -7.42
N LYS A 61 18.07 -11.44 -8.18
CA LYS A 61 19.41 -10.97 -7.79
C LYS A 61 19.46 -9.45 -7.64
N PHE A 62 18.75 -8.75 -8.54
CA PHE A 62 18.65 -7.30 -8.50
C PHE A 62 18.02 -6.82 -7.19
N MET A 63 16.86 -7.39 -6.81
CA MET A 63 16.17 -6.98 -5.57
C MET A 63 17.01 -7.29 -4.33
N LYS A 64 17.67 -8.44 -4.30
CA LYS A 64 18.58 -8.82 -3.19
C LYS A 64 19.72 -7.82 -3.04
N GLU A 65 20.34 -7.44 -4.16
CA GLU A 65 21.44 -6.48 -4.14
C GLU A 65 20.97 -5.07 -3.77
N LEU A 66 19.79 -4.64 -4.26
CA LEU A 66 19.18 -3.38 -3.85
C LEU A 66 18.93 -3.34 -2.34
N CYS A 67 18.31 -4.37 -1.78
CA CYS A 67 18.07 -4.47 -0.34
C CYS A 67 19.38 -4.44 0.45
N ARG A 68 20.43 -5.15 -0.02
CA ARG A 68 21.75 -5.15 0.61
C ARG A 68 22.36 -3.75 0.63
N LEU A 69 22.34 -3.03 -0.49
CA LEU A 69 22.89 -1.68 -0.61
C LEU A 69 22.15 -0.66 0.27
N MET A 70 20.85 -0.84 0.43
CA MET A 70 20.00 0.02 1.26
C MET A 70 19.95 -0.40 2.74
N GLY A 71 20.66 -1.47 3.14
CA GLY A 71 20.63 -1.98 4.50
C GLY A 71 19.30 -2.57 4.93
N ILE A 72 18.48 -3.06 3.98
CA ILE A 72 17.17 -3.63 4.22
C ILE A 72 17.28 -5.14 4.47
N THR A 73 16.72 -5.63 5.55
CA THR A 73 16.57 -7.06 5.78
C THR A 73 15.41 -7.61 4.96
N GLN A 74 15.71 -8.48 4.00
CA GLN A 74 14.69 -9.13 3.18
C GLN A 74 14.30 -10.50 3.74
N ASN A 75 13.02 -10.68 4.07
CA ASN A 75 12.46 -11.96 4.46
C ASN A 75 11.45 -12.42 3.39
N VAL A 76 11.75 -13.55 2.79
CA VAL A 76 10.83 -14.22 1.86
C VAL A 76 9.96 -15.16 2.68
N SER A 77 8.63 -15.03 2.58
CA SER A 77 7.71 -15.89 3.32
C SER A 77 7.89 -17.35 2.91
N THR A 78 7.84 -18.22 3.90
CA THR A 78 7.87 -19.66 3.68
C THR A 78 6.47 -20.24 3.86
N VAL A 79 6.17 -21.34 3.15
CA VAL A 79 4.87 -22.03 3.20
C VAL A 79 4.41 -22.38 4.64
N TYR A 80 5.33 -22.36 5.59
CA TYR A 80 5.09 -22.76 6.99
C TYR A 80 4.87 -21.61 7.99
N HIS A 81 4.83 -20.34 7.55
CA HIS A 81 4.59 -19.20 8.45
C HIS A 81 3.38 -18.35 8.02
N PRO A 82 2.15 -18.87 8.16
CA PRO A 82 0.93 -18.15 7.74
C PRO A 82 0.68 -16.85 8.53
N ARG A 83 1.31 -16.67 9.70
CA ARG A 83 1.16 -15.44 10.50
C ARG A 83 1.88 -14.23 9.89
N THR A 84 2.88 -14.46 9.05
CA THR A 84 3.69 -13.39 8.47
C THR A 84 2.99 -12.74 7.26
N ASP A 85 2.18 -13.52 6.52
CA ASP A 85 1.43 -13.04 5.33
C ASP A 85 -0.02 -12.64 5.62
N GLY A 86 -0.59 -13.09 6.73
CA GLY A 86 -2.02 -12.92 7.02
C GLY A 86 -2.51 -11.47 7.06
N GLN A 87 -1.64 -10.49 7.27
CA GLN A 87 -2.01 -9.08 7.21
C GLN A 87 -2.11 -8.60 5.77
N SER A 88 -1.14 -8.92 4.92
CA SER A 88 -1.14 -8.59 3.50
C SER A 88 -2.30 -9.26 2.78
N GLU A 89 -2.56 -10.54 3.09
CA GLU A 89 -3.72 -11.27 2.55
C GLU A 89 -5.05 -10.60 2.92
N ARG A 90 -5.25 -10.21 4.19
CA ARG A 90 -6.46 -9.50 4.63
C ARG A 90 -6.62 -8.15 3.94
N SER A 91 -5.54 -7.40 3.78
CA SER A 91 -5.56 -6.12 3.08
C SER A 91 -5.92 -6.30 1.59
N ASN A 92 -5.40 -7.34 0.96
CA ASN A 92 -5.72 -7.67 -0.43
C ASN A 92 -7.19 -8.11 -0.57
N GLN A 93 -7.68 -8.99 0.30
CA GLN A 93 -9.09 -9.41 0.31
C GLN A 93 -10.04 -8.23 0.51
N TRP A 94 -9.70 -7.32 1.44
CA TRP A 94 -10.48 -6.11 1.65
C TRP A 94 -10.49 -5.23 0.39
N LEU A 95 -9.33 -5.03 -0.24
CA LEU A 95 -9.20 -4.23 -1.46
C LEU A 95 -10.02 -4.81 -2.61
N GLU A 96 -9.96 -6.12 -2.81
CA GLU A 96 -10.76 -6.80 -3.84
C GLU A 96 -12.26 -6.64 -3.59
N GLN A 97 -12.72 -6.82 -2.34
CA GLN A 97 -14.11 -6.61 -1.98
C GLN A 97 -14.55 -5.17 -2.22
N TYR A 98 -13.73 -4.20 -1.83
CA TYR A 98 -14.00 -2.79 -2.07
C TYR A 98 -14.14 -2.49 -3.56
N LEU A 99 -13.20 -2.91 -4.38
CA LEU A 99 -13.22 -2.67 -5.82
C LEU A 99 -14.42 -3.31 -6.50
N ARG A 100 -14.87 -4.49 -6.08
CA ARG A 100 -16.08 -5.15 -6.63
C ARG A 100 -17.35 -4.31 -6.53
N PHE A 101 -17.45 -3.41 -5.57
CA PHE A 101 -18.61 -2.52 -5.43
C PHE A 101 -18.61 -1.34 -6.41
N TRP A 102 -17.42 -0.92 -6.87
CA TRP A 102 -17.27 0.33 -7.62
C TRP A 102 -16.85 0.13 -9.07
N VAL A 103 -16.24 -0.99 -9.38
CA VAL A 103 -15.71 -1.27 -10.71
C VAL A 103 -16.84 -1.65 -11.66
N ASP A 104 -16.81 -1.11 -12.88
CA ASP A 104 -17.76 -1.41 -13.93
C ASP A 104 -17.65 -2.89 -14.40
N HIS A 105 -18.65 -3.33 -15.17
CA HIS A 105 -18.70 -4.71 -15.68
C HIS A 105 -17.50 -5.04 -16.61
N GLN A 106 -16.92 -4.04 -17.26
CA GLN A 106 -15.76 -4.21 -18.13
C GLN A 106 -14.43 -4.21 -17.40
N GLN A 107 -14.43 -3.89 -16.09
CA GLN A 107 -13.24 -3.87 -15.22
C GLN A 107 -12.10 -2.98 -15.74
N THR A 108 -12.41 -1.93 -16.48
CA THR A 108 -11.39 -1.06 -17.09
C THR A 108 -11.04 0.16 -16.23
N ASN A 109 -11.89 0.49 -15.26
CA ASN A 109 -11.83 1.73 -14.48
C ASN A 109 -11.33 1.54 -13.03
N TRP A 110 -10.94 0.32 -12.62
CA TRP A 110 -10.59 0.00 -11.24
C TRP A 110 -9.47 0.88 -10.66
N HIS A 111 -8.50 1.26 -11.48
CA HIS A 111 -7.35 2.05 -11.03
C HIS A 111 -7.75 3.47 -10.57
N HIS A 112 -8.89 4.00 -11.02
CA HIS A 112 -9.43 5.28 -10.57
C HIS A 112 -9.97 5.23 -9.14
N TYR A 113 -10.37 4.05 -8.66
CA TYR A 113 -10.91 3.86 -7.31
C TYR A 113 -9.83 3.55 -6.26
N LEU A 114 -8.58 3.25 -6.66
CA LEU A 114 -7.49 2.96 -5.73
C LEU A 114 -7.19 4.09 -4.74
N PRO A 115 -7.17 5.38 -5.13
CA PRO A 115 -6.95 6.46 -4.17
C PRO A 115 -8.02 6.50 -3.07
N LEU A 116 -9.28 6.30 -3.46
CA LEU A 116 -10.40 6.28 -2.51
C LEU A 116 -10.35 5.03 -1.63
N ALA A 117 -10.11 3.85 -2.21
CA ALA A 117 -9.93 2.62 -1.46
C ALA A 117 -8.84 2.77 -0.38
N LYS A 118 -7.67 3.27 -0.77
CA LYS A 118 -6.56 3.54 0.14
C LYS A 118 -6.95 4.51 1.26
N PHE A 119 -7.65 5.59 0.92
CA PHE A 119 -8.13 6.56 1.91
C PHE A 119 -9.08 5.91 2.92
N VAL A 120 -10.09 5.18 2.45
CA VAL A 120 -11.08 4.50 3.31
C VAL A 120 -10.41 3.49 4.22
N HIS A 121 -9.55 2.61 3.67
CA HIS A 121 -8.83 1.62 4.48
C HIS A 121 -8.02 2.29 5.60
N ASN A 122 -7.28 3.33 5.27
CA ASN A 122 -6.38 4.00 6.21
C ASN A 122 -7.10 4.94 7.20
N SER A 123 -8.39 5.21 6.98
CA SER A 123 -9.25 5.96 7.90
C SER A 123 -9.92 5.09 8.96
N TRP A 124 -9.98 3.77 8.74
CA TRP A 124 -10.67 2.87 9.67
C TRP A 124 -9.74 2.40 10.77
N LYS A 125 -10.30 2.25 11.97
CA LYS A 125 -9.57 1.71 13.12
C LYS A 125 -9.16 0.27 12.85
N ASN A 126 -7.88 0.00 13.01
CA ASN A 126 -7.35 -1.35 12.94
C ASN A 126 -7.53 -2.04 14.30
N GLU A 127 -8.01 -3.27 14.30
CA GLU A 127 -8.29 -4.03 15.55
C GLU A 127 -7.05 -4.23 16.42
N SER A 128 -5.86 -4.39 15.78
CA SER A 128 -4.63 -4.66 16.54
C SER A 128 -4.04 -3.42 17.19
N THR A 129 -4.28 -2.22 16.63
CA THR A 129 -3.73 -0.95 17.15
C THR A 129 -4.77 -0.12 17.90
N GLY A 130 -6.06 -0.37 17.67
CA GLY A 130 -7.16 0.43 18.20
C GLY A 130 -7.27 1.84 17.60
N GLN A 131 -6.41 2.18 16.64
CA GLN A 131 -6.36 3.47 15.94
C GLN A 131 -6.34 3.25 14.43
N SER A 132 -6.70 4.27 13.68
CA SER A 132 -6.55 4.25 12.24
C SER A 132 -5.08 4.45 11.83
N PRO A 133 -4.66 3.91 10.68
CA PRO A 133 -3.34 4.20 10.11
C PRO A 133 -3.02 5.70 10.01
N PHE A 134 -4.00 6.52 9.65
CA PHE A 134 -3.82 7.97 9.60
C PHE A 134 -3.60 8.59 10.98
N GLU A 135 -4.36 8.19 12.00
CA GLU A 135 -4.16 8.68 13.37
C GLU A 135 -2.76 8.36 13.89
N ILE A 136 -2.25 7.16 13.62
CA ILE A 136 -0.90 6.76 14.04
C ILE A 136 0.17 7.57 13.29
N LEU A 137 0.00 7.73 11.95
CA LEU A 137 1.02 8.38 11.13
C LEU A 137 1.02 9.90 11.26
N MET A 138 -0.17 10.52 11.29
CA MET A 138 -0.34 11.98 11.22
C MET A 138 -0.70 12.62 12.57
N GLY A 139 -1.15 11.82 13.54
CA GLY A 139 -1.66 12.30 14.82
C GLY A 139 -3.11 12.82 14.75
N TYR A 140 -3.77 12.72 13.61
CA TYR A 140 -5.17 13.13 13.42
C TYR A 140 -5.84 12.27 12.33
N SER A 141 -7.18 12.26 12.35
CA SER A 141 -7.98 11.62 11.32
C SER A 141 -8.30 12.62 10.20
N PRO A 142 -7.86 12.38 8.95
CA PRO A 142 -8.18 13.27 7.83
C PRO A 142 -9.69 13.35 7.59
N ARG A 143 -10.18 14.53 7.24
CA ARG A 143 -11.60 14.75 6.95
C ARG A 143 -11.98 14.11 5.60
N ALA A 144 -13.03 13.32 5.61
CA ALA A 144 -13.63 12.73 4.40
C ALA A 144 -14.83 13.55 3.88
N GLU A 145 -15.37 14.44 4.71
CA GLU A 145 -16.57 15.21 4.38
C GLU A 145 -16.22 16.45 3.56
N ILE A 146 -16.96 16.66 2.48
CA ILE A 146 -16.99 17.95 1.78
C ILE A 146 -17.86 18.88 2.65
N VAL A 147 -17.22 19.71 3.46
CA VAL A 147 -17.94 20.72 4.25
C VAL A 147 -18.21 21.90 3.35
N ASP A 148 -19.44 22.39 3.38
CA ASP A 148 -19.86 23.63 2.70
C ASP A 148 -18.92 24.78 3.14
N VAL A 149 -18.34 25.49 2.18
CA VAL A 149 -17.14 26.35 2.32
C VAL A 149 -17.40 27.63 3.14
N THR A 150 -18.52 27.73 3.84
CA THR A 150 -18.86 28.89 4.67
C THR A 150 -18.26 28.88 6.07
N SER A 151 -17.67 27.77 6.51
CA SER A 151 -16.98 27.67 7.80
C SER A 151 -15.48 27.48 7.57
N SER A 152 -14.67 28.31 8.22
CA SER A 152 -13.20 28.37 8.16
C SER A 152 -12.50 27.03 7.91
N VAL A 153 -12.17 26.76 6.67
CA VAL A 153 -11.34 25.64 6.25
C VAL A 153 -9.88 26.07 6.36
N PRO A 154 -8.96 25.26 6.91
CA PRO A 154 -7.55 25.56 6.85
C PRO A 154 -7.13 25.73 5.39
N THR A 155 -6.63 26.88 5.03
CA THR A 155 -6.17 27.16 3.67
C THR A 155 -4.86 26.41 3.44
N VAL A 156 -4.86 25.50 2.48
CA VAL A 156 -3.62 24.94 1.95
C VAL A 156 -3.21 25.83 0.80
N ALA A 157 -2.06 26.50 0.92
CA ALA A 157 -1.44 27.19 -0.21
C ALA A 157 -0.91 26.14 -1.20
N LEU A 158 -1.34 26.22 -2.45
CA LEU A 158 -0.86 25.41 -3.57
C LEU A 158 0.29 26.16 -4.28
#